data_188a5a464970b47a7fe06987f07f8ab4
#
_entry.id   188a5a464970b47a7fe06987f07f8ab4
#
_cell.length_a   1.000
_cell.length_b   1.000
_cell.length_c   1.000
_cell.angle_alpha   90.00
_cell.angle_beta   90.00
_cell.angle_gamma   90.00
#
_symmetry.space_group_name_H-M   'P 1'
#
loop_
_entity.id
_entity.type
_entity.pdbx_description
1 polymer ?
#
loop_
_entity_poly.entity_id
_entity_poly.type
_entity_poly.pdbx_seq_one_letter_code
_entity_poly.pdbx_strand_id
1 'polypeptide(L)'
;MSARILVVDDVAANLLLLEAKLTAEYYEVLAVQDGQRALEAARAWGPDVILLDVMMPGIDGYEVCRRLKAERETEHIPVVMVTALSEIAERVRGLEAGADDFLTKPVDDETLIARVRSLVRLKRLLDEWRLRAETTHQLGVGSGALPPSVRGARGLVIADDDDLVARIAEALAAEGIETSAAREVSGGWDWLVRSPADLVIVSLLGGGDDPLRFASRLRADTATREVPLLLVAEEQHRTLLHRAFELGANDYILAPIDPNELRVRARNQIRRKLYQDRLRADLAYSISLALTDPLTGLHNQRYLRGHLRSLVASVRSAGGAVSVLMIDLDHFKRINDQFGHPAGDAALRLVAGCIRSNVRLFDTVARYGGEEFVVIMPGASQADALVAAERLRRAIASVSFRPGADEALLPLTASIGVATLATPTDFAGDAPDEHLLQLADAALYEAKRGGRNRVVALPGEGEAAEA
;
A
#
# COMPACT_ATOMS: atom_id res chain seq x y z
N MET A 1 12.93 -16.96 6.10
CA MET A 1 13.14 -18.19 5.30
C MET A 1 13.95 -17.78 4.08
N SER A 2 14.98 -18.56 3.71
CA SER A 2 15.72 -18.39 2.47
C SER A 2 14.79 -18.64 1.28
N ALA A 3 15.02 -18.00 0.14
CA ALA A 3 14.21 -18.26 -1.03
C ALA A 3 14.66 -19.57 -1.70
N ARG A 4 13.70 -20.28 -2.30
CA ARG A 4 13.88 -21.57 -2.97
C ARG A 4 14.02 -21.41 -4.46
N ILE A 5 15.14 -21.86 -5.02
CA ILE A 5 15.45 -21.72 -6.44
C ILE A 5 15.56 -23.12 -7.07
N LEU A 6 14.70 -23.40 -8.05
CA LEU A 6 14.81 -24.62 -8.86
C LEU A 6 15.72 -24.35 -10.05
N VAL A 7 16.77 -25.12 -10.21
CA VAL A 7 17.72 -25.04 -11.35
C VAL A 7 17.54 -26.26 -12.23
N VAL A 8 17.33 -26.06 -13.51
CA VAL A 8 17.07 -27.10 -14.51
C VAL A 8 18.07 -26.97 -15.65
N ASP A 9 18.95 -27.93 -15.83
CA ASP A 9 19.95 -27.95 -16.92
C ASP A 9 20.37 -29.42 -17.12
N ASP A 10 20.47 -29.90 -18.36
CA ASP A 10 20.86 -31.30 -18.64
C ASP A 10 22.32 -31.55 -18.40
N VAL A 11 23.14 -30.50 -18.32
CA VAL A 11 24.58 -30.59 -18.08
C VAL A 11 24.91 -30.48 -16.60
N ALA A 12 25.35 -31.55 -15.98
CA ALA A 12 25.63 -31.58 -14.54
C ALA A 12 26.65 -30.52 -14.06
N ALA A 13 27.60 -30.12 -14.89
CA ALA A 13 28.57 -29.09 -14.58
C ALA A 13 27.93 -27.70 -14.43
N ASN A 14 26.91 -27.39 -15.27
CA ASN A 14 26.17 -26.15 -15.18
C ASN A 14 25.32 -26.10 -13.89
N LEU A 15 24.68 -27.24 -13.54
CA LEU A 15 23.91 -27.34 -12.29
C LEU A 15 24.79 -27.08 -11.08
N LEU A 16 25.95 -27.73 -10.98
CA LEU A 16 26.89 -27.54 -9.87
C LEU A 16 27.37 -26.08 -9.76
N LEU A 17 27.64 -25.44 -10.90
CA LEU A 17 28.10 -24.07 -10.94
C LEU A 17 26.98 -23.08 -10.44
N LEU A 18 25.77 -23.23 -10.96
CA LEU A 18 24.65 -22.38 -10.57
C LEU A 18 24.27 -22.64 -9.11
N GLU A 19 24.25 -23.91 -8.67
CA GLU A 19 23.97 -24.26 -7.28
C GLU A 19 25.01 -23.64 -6.33
N ALA A 20 26.29 -23.71 -6.64
CA ALA A 20 27.35 -23.11 -5.83
C ALA A 20 27.20 -21.59 -5.72
N LYS A 21 26.93 -20.90 -6.84
CA LYS A 21 26.71 -19.43 -6.88
C LYS A 21 25.50 -18.99 -6.05
N LEU A 22 24.37 -19.68 -6.19
CA LEU A 22 23.13 -19.35 -5.50
C LEU A 22 23.19 -19.70 -4.00
N THR A 23 23.82 -20.81 -3.66
CA THR A 23 24.01 -21.22 -2.25
C THR A 23 24.93 -20.25 -1.51
N ALA A 24 25.95 -19.69 -2.17
CA ALA A 24 26.80 -18.64 -1.61
C ALA A 24 26.02 -17.36 -1.24
N GLU A 25 24.89 -17.11 -1.92
CA GLU A 25 23.96 -16.01 -1.65
C GLU A 25 22.80 -16.40 -0.69
N TYR A 26 22.97 -17.52 0.01
CA TYR A 26 22.01 -18.03 1.00
C TYR A 26 20.64 -18.45 0.43
N TYR A 27 20.56 -18.81 -0.85
CA TYR A 27 19.38 -19.44 -1.43
C TYR A 27 19.36 -20.95 -1.15
N GLU A 28 18.16 -21.51 -1.00
CA GLU A 28 17.95 -22.96 -0.99
C GLU A 28 17.77 -23.43 -2.45
N VAL A 29 18.61 -24.34 -2.90
CA VAL A 29 18.66 -24.72 -4.31
C VAL A 29 18.29 -26.19 -4.48
N LEU A 30 17.40 -26.46 -5.42
CA LEU A 30 17.09 -27.80 -5.93
C LEU A 30 17.51 -27.88 -7.39
N ALA A 31 18.40 -28.81 -7.73
CA ALA A 31 18.90 -29.02 -9.08
C ALA A 31 18.29 -30.29 -9.71
N VAL A 32 17.78 -30.17 -10.94
CA VAL A 32 17.21 -31.29 -11.71
C VAL A 32 17.72 -31.27 -13.15
N GLN A 33 17.83 -32.46 -13.79
CA GLN A 33 18.50 -32.61 -15.08
C GLN A 33 17.58 -32.73 -16.29
N ASP A 34 16.27 -32.77 -16.08
CA ASP A 34 15.30 -32.90 -17.18
C ASP A 34 13.99 -32.14 -16.94
N GLY A 35 13.30 -31.88 -18.03
CA GLY A 35 12.06 -31.09 -17.99
C GLY A 35 10.90 -31.77 -17.26
N GLN A 36 10.82 -33.12 -17.27
CA GLN A 36 9.76 -33.82 -16.58
C GLN A 36 9.90 -33.72 -15.06
N ARG A 37 11.13 -33.91 -14.56
CA ARG A 37 11.45 -33.70 -13.14
C ARG A 37 11.28 -32.26 -12.72
N ALA A 38 11.54 -31.30 -13.61
CA ALA A 38 11.32 -29.90 -13.35
C ALA A 38 9.83 -29.58 -13.06
N LEU A 39 8.91 -30.14 -13.86
CA LEU A 39 7.46 -30.00 -13.65
C LEU A 39 7.01 -30.62 -12.32
N GLU A 40 7.52 -31.81 -11.99
CA GLU A 40 7.22 -32.51 -10.73
C GLU A 40 7.77 -31.73 -9.52
N ALA A 41 9.00 -31.27 -9.60
CA ALA A 41 9.65 -30.48 -8.55
C ALA A 41 8.96 -29.14 -8.33
N ALA A 42 8.53 -28.46 -9.40
CA ALA A 42 7.82 -27.20 -9.30
C ALA A 42 6.52 -27.32 -8.50
N ARG A 43 5.75 -28.43 -8.69
CA ARG A 43 4.51 -28.70 -7.94
C ARG A 43 4.77 -29.12 -6.50
N ALA A 44 5.72 -30.06 -6.30
CA ALA A 44 5.94 -30.67 -4.99
C ALA A 44 6.72 -29.75 -4.02
N TRP A 45 7.68 -29.00 -4.53
CA TRP A 45 8.58 -28.18 -3.72
C TRP A 45 8.21 -26.72 -3.68
N GLY A 46 7.48 -26.20 -4.69
CA GLY A 46 6.99 -24.83 -4.76
C GLY A 46 8.13 -23.82 -4.72
N PRO A 47 9.02 -23.74 -5.75
CA PRO A 47 10.12 -22.80 -5.79
C PRO A 47 9.64 -21.34 -5.91
N ASP A 48 10.47 -20.42 -5.43
CA ASP A 48 10.26 -18.99 -5.60
C ASP A 48 10.65 -18.48 -6.99
N VAL A 49 11.64 -19.15 -7.63
CA VAL A 49 12.09 -18.87 -9.01
C VAL A 49 12.60 -20.17 -9.63
N ILE A 50 12.39 -20.32 -10.94
CA ILE A 50 12.92 -21.44 -11.74
C ILE A 50 13.95 -20.87 -12.72
N LEU A 51 15.18 -21.36 -12.69
CA LEU A 51 16.18 -21.16 -13.73
C LEU A 51 16.14 -22.37 -14.66
N LEU A 52 15.80 -22.16 -15.93
CA LEU A 52 15.45 -23.22 -16.86
C LEU A 52 16.32 -23.14 -18.11
N ASP A 53 17.12 -24.16 -18.35
CA ASP A 53 17.84 -24.29 -19.63
C ASP A 53 16.85 -24.52 -20.76
N VAL A 54 17.14 -23.91 -21.91
CA VAL A 54 16.34 -24.04 -23.13
C VAL A 54 16.60 -25.35 -23.84
N MET A 55 17.88 -25.73 -23.96
CA MET A 55 18.31 -26.86 -24.77
C MET A 55 18.45 -28.12 -23.94
N MET A 56 17.35 -28.85 -23.77
CA MET A 56 17.36 -30.11 -23.02
C MET A 56 16.82 -31.27 -23.86
N PRO A 57 17.31 -32.51 -23.67
CA PRO A 57 16.79 -33.68 -24.37
C PRO A 57 15.37 -34.02 -23.89
N GLY A 58 14.53 -34.47 -24.83
CA GLY A 58 13.14 -34.83 -24.56
C GLY A 58 12.18 -33.64 -24.59
N ILE A 59 11.90 -33.02 -23.46
CA ILE A 59 11.06 -31.83 -23.36
C ILE A 59 11.98 -30.61 -23.27
N ASP A 60 11.90 -29.73 -24.27
CA ASP A 60 12.69 -28.48 -24.27
C ASP A 60 12.20 -27.48 -23.21
N GLY A 61 13.07 -26.51 -22.86
CA GLY A 61 12.72 -25.49 -21.86
C GLY A 61 11.51 -24.64 -22.24
N TYR A 62 11.25 -24.43 -23.51
CA TYR A 62 10.05 -23.68 -23.95
C TYR A 62 8.78 -24.44 -23.62
N GLU A 63 8.74 -25.74 -23.84
CA GLU A 63 7.58 -26.56 -23.52
C GLU A 63 7.38 -26.70 -22.01
N VAL A 64 8.47 -26.87 -21.24
CA VAL A 64 8.40 -26.86 -19.76
C VAL A 64 7.79 -25.55 -19.27
N CYS A 65 8.25 -24.41 -19.78
CA CYS A 65 7.73 -23.10 -19.42
C CYS A 65 6.23 -22.97 -19.74
N ARG A 66 5.82 -23.34 -20.96
CA ARG A 66 4.40 -23.30 -21.35
C ARG A 66 3.52 -24.12 -20.41
N ARG A 67 3.94 -25.32 -20.02
CA ARG A 67 3.20 -26.18 -19.09
C ARG A 67 3.13 -25.57 -17.69
N LEU A 68 4.25 -25.04 -17.16
CA LEU A 68 4.27 -24.34 -15.89
C LEU A 68 3.32 -23.15 -15.87
N LYS A 69 3.24 -22.38 -16.97
CA LYS A 69 2.38 -21.19 -17.09
C LYS A 69 0.92 -21.51 -17.44
N ALA A 70 0.63 -22.71 -17.89
CA ALA A 70 -0.74 -23.18 -18.15
C ALA A 70 -1.43 -23.76 -16.90
N GLU A 71 -0.69 -24.17 -15.88
CA GLU A 71 -1.19 -24.79 -14.67
C GLU A 71 -1.39 -23.75 -13.55
N ARG A 72 -2.58 -23.71 -12.93
CA ARG A 72 -2.93 -22.77 -11.87
C ARG A 72 -1.98 -22.83 -10.65
N GLU A 73 -1.42 -24.01 -10.37
CA GLU A 73 -0.54 -24.24 -9.23
C GLU A 73 0.88 -23.68 -9.44
N THR A 74 1.31 -23.54 -10.71
CA THR A 74 2.69 -23.15 -11.05
C THR A 74 2.78 -21.89 -11.92
N GLU A 75 1.66 -21.40 -12.51
CA GLU A 75 1.63 -20.22 -13.40
C GLU A 75 2.28 -18.95 -12.79
N HIS A 76 2.18 -18.83 -11.47
CA HIS A 76 2.65 -17.68 -10.70
C HIS A 76 4.15 -17.77 -10.34
N ILE A 77 4.81 -18.89 -10.60
CA ILE A 77 6.24 -19.06 -10.33
C ILE A 77 7.02 -18.40 -11.47
N PRO A 78 7.90 -17.42 -11.18
CA PRO A 78 8.75 -16.80 -12.18
C PRO A 78 9.70 -17.82 -12.80
N VAL A 79 9.79 -17.79 -14.13
CA VAL A 79 10.70 -18.65 -14.92
C VAL A 79 11.71 -17.77 -15.65
N VAL A 80 12.98 -18.03 -15.42
CA VAL A 80 14.12 -17.40 -16.12
C VAL A 80 14.72 -18.43 -17.07
N MET A 81 14.66 -18.15 -18.37
CA MET A 81 15.34 -18.99 -19.37
C MET A 81 16.86 -18.75 -19.30
N VAL A 82 17.63 -19.81 -19.22
CA VAL A 82 19.10 -19.75 -19.29
C VAL A 82 19.53 -20.37 -20.63
N THR A 83 20.09 -19.58 -21.54
CA THR A 83 20.33 -20.04 -22.91
C THR A 83 21.73 -19.69 -23.42
N ALA A 84 22.31 -20.55 -24.19
CA ALA A 84 23.53 -20.23 -24.95
C ALA A 84 23.25 -19.43 -26.24
N LEU A 85 21.95 -19.29 -26.58
CA LEU A 85 21.54 -18.69 -27.83
C LEU A 85 21.44 -17.18 -27.68
N SER A 86 22.24 -16.46 -28.43
CA SER A 86 22.31 -14.99 -28.45
C SER A 86 21.33 -14.36 -29.46
N GLU A 87 20.66 -15.19 -30.27
CA GLU A 87 19.78 -14.72 -31.34
C GLU A 87 18.46 -14.16 -30.78
N ILE A 88 18.07 -13.02 -31.31
CA ILE A 88 16.85 -12.29 -30.94
C ILE A 88 15.60 -13.19 -31.03
N ALA A 89 15.52 -14.01 -32.10
CA ALA A 89 14.39 -14.90 -32.34
C ALA A 89 14.16 -15.93 -31.22
N GLU A 90 15.22 -16.42 -30.62
CA GLU A 90 15.17 -17.41 -29.51
C GLU A 90 14.70 -16.77 -28.19
N ARG A 91 15.11 -15.55 -27.94
CA ARG A 91 14.63 -14.76 -26.80
C ARG A 91 13.13 -14.49 -26.90
N VAL A 92 12.67 -14.08 -28.09
CA VAL A 92 11.24 -13.86 -28.38
C VAL A 92 10.44 -15.14 -28.13
N ARG A 93 10.92 -16.29 -28.60
CA ARG A 93 10.28 -17.59 -28.40
C ARG A 93 10.15 -17.97 -26.91
N GLY A 94 11.17 -17.66 -26.10
CA GLY A 94 11.14 -17.86 -24.64
C GLY A 94 10.06 -16.99 -23.97
N LEU A 95 9.98 -15.75 -24.37
CA LEU A 95 9.00 -14.81 -23.86
C LEU A 95 7.55 -15.17 -24.29
N GLU A 96 7.36 -15.64 -25.51
CA GLU A 96 6.08 -16.18 -26.01
C GLU A 96 5.67 -17.45 -25.27
N ALA A 97 6.63 -18.28 -24.83
CA ALA A 97 6.36 -19.42 -23.96
C ALA A 97 5.95 -19.03 -22.53
N GLY A 98 5.99 -17.75 -22.20
CA GLY A 98 5.57 -17.22 -20.91
C GLY A 98 6.70 -17.01 -19.89
N ALA A 99 7.96 -17.09 -20.31
CA ALA A 99 9.10 -16.80 -19.43
C ALA A 99 9.06 -15.35 -18.93
N ASP A 100 9.46 -15.16 -17.69
CA ASP A 100 9.46 -13.83 -17.05
C ASP A 100 10.76 -13.07 -17.32
N ASP A 101 11.85 -13.80 -17.61
CA ASP A 101 13.16 -13.24 -17.95
C ASP A 101 14.04 -14.27 -18.67
N PHE A 102 15.22 -13.83 -19.12
CA PHE A 102 16.24 -14.72 -19.68
C PHE A 102 17.66 -14.30 -19.28
N LEU A 103 18.58 -15.25 -19.29
CA LEU A 103 20.00 -15.06 -19.05
C LEU A 103 20.79 -15.78 -20.16
N THR A 104 21.81 -15.12 -20.70
CA THR A 104 22.70 -15.72 -21.72
C THR A 104 23.88 -16.41 -21.06
N LYS A 105 24.22 -17.62 -21.52
CA LYS A 105 25.45 -18.32 -21.14
C LYS A 105 26.67 -17.74 -21.91
N PRO A 106 27.82 -17.50 -21.25
CA PRO A 106 28.10 -17.77 -19.85
C PRO A 106 27.36 -16.77 -18.93
N VAL A 107 26.76 -17.30 -17.85
CA VAL A 107 25.95 -16.48 -16.94
C VAL A 107 26.88 -15.67 -16.02
N ASP A 108 26.79 -14.35 -16.14
CA ASP A 108 27.47 -13.40 -15.28
C ASP A 108 26.85 -13.44 -13.87
N ASP A 109 27.69 -13.52 -12.83
CA ASP A 109 27.25 -13.72 -11.45
C ASP A 109 26.39 -12.57 -10.93
N GLU A 110 26.78 -11.34 -11.23
CA GLU A 110 26.07 -10.16 -10.77
C GLU A 110 24.69 -10.03 -11.42
N THR A 111 24.64 -10.29 -12.73
CA THR A 111 23.38 -10.31 -13.50
C THR A 111 22.46 -11.42 -12.98
N LEU A 112 22.97 -12.62 -12.72
CA LEU A 112 22.23 -13.75 -12.16
C LEU A 112 21.56 -13.35 -10.82
N ILE A 113 22.40 -12.89 -9.88
CA ILE A 113 21.93 -12.57 -8.53
C ILE A 113 20.95 -11.39 -8.53
N ALA A 114 21.20 -10.36 -9.32
CA ALA A 114 20.30 -9.23 -9.46
C ALA A 114 18.90 -9.66 -9.99
N ARG A 115 18.87 -10.52 -11.02
CA ARG A 115 17.64 -11.07 -11.61
C ARG A 115 16.88 -11.96 -10.64
N VAL A 116 17.55 -12.92 -10.04
CA VAL A 116 16.94 -13.82 -9.05
C VAL A 116 16.37 -13.03 -7.88
N ARG A 117 17.13 -12.09 -7.32
CA ARG A 117 16.69 -11.24 -6.21
C ARG A 117 15.45 -10.39 -6.56
N SER A 118 15.38 -9.88 -7.79
CA SER A 118 14.24 -9.12 -8.28
C SER A 118 12.97 -9.99 -8.39
N LEU A 119 13.12 -11.19 -8.96
CA LEU A 119 12.00 -12.12 -9.17
C LEU A 119 11.52 -12.79 -7.88
N VAL A 120 12.41 -13.12 -6.94
CA VAL A 120 12.05 -13.59 -5.60
C VAL A 120 11.18 -12.56 -4.86
N ARG A 121 11.54 -11.26 -4.95
CA ARG A 121 10.73 -10.20 -4.37
C ARG A 121 9.34 -10.12 -4.99
N LEU A 122 9.27 -10.23 -6.32
CA LEU A 122 7.99 -10.26 -7.04
C LEU A 122 7.13 -11.44 -6.60
N LYS A 123 7.70 -12.64 -6.57
CA LYS A 123 6.99 -13.87 -6.18
C LYS A 123 6.38 -13.76 -4.78
N ARG A 124 7.15 -13.30 -3.80
CA ARG A 124 6.65 -13.11 -2.42
C ARG A 124 5.46 -12.15 -2.34
N LEU A 125 5.48 -11.07 -3.11
CA LEU A 125 4.36 -10.14 -3.19
C LEU A 125 3.13 -10.78 -3.80
N LEU A 126 3.30 -11.56 -4.86
CA LEU A 126 2.21 -12.29 -5.50
C LEU A 126 1.59 -13.34 -4.59
N ASP A 127 2.40 -14.07 -3.82
CA ASP A 127 1.92 -15.08 -2.87
C ASP A 127 1.13 -14.44 -1.73
N GLU A 128 1.63 -13.34 -1.18
CA GLU A 128 0.92 -12.59 -0.14
C GLU A 128 -0.42 -12.06 -0.64
N TRP A 129 -0.47 -11.52 -1.87
CA TRP A 129 -1.70 -11.07 -2.49
C TRP A 129 -2.70 -12.22 -2.70
N ARG A 130 -2.24 -13.37 -3.23
CA ARG A 130 -3.09 -14.55 -3.46
C ARG A 130 -3.70 -15.06 -2.15
N LEU A 131 -2.90 -15.23 -1.12
CA LEU A 131 -3.37 -15.67 0.19
C LEU A 131 -4.46 -14.76 0.75
N ARG A 132 -4.30 -13.45 0.58
CA ARG A 132 -5.31 -12.46 1.02
C ARG A 132 -6.57 -12.51 0.17
N ALA A 133 -6.42 -12.61 -1.15
CA ALA A 133 -7.56 -12.72 -2.08
C ALA A 133 -8.39 -13.98 -1.79
N GLU A 134 -7.76 -15.12 -1.54
CA GLU A 134 -8.42 -16.37 -1.14
C GLU A 134 -9.15 -16.23 0.19
N THR A 135 -8.52 -15.62 1.19
CA THR A 135 -9.13 -15.37 2.51
C THR A 135 -10.34 -14.46 2.39
N THR A 136 -10.25 -13.40 1.60
CA THR A 136 -11.35 -12.43 1.37
C THR A 136 -12.50 -13.08 0.62
N HIS A 137 -12.20 -13.94 -0.34
CA HIS A 137 -13.20 -14.72 -1.08
C HIS A 137 -13.93 -15.72 -0.19
N GLN A 138 -13.21 -16.42 0.69
CA GLN A 138 -13.80 -17.35 1.68
C GLN A 138 -14.72 -16.64 2.68
N LEU A 139 -14.42 -15.38 3.02
CA LEU A 139 -15.24 -14.56 3.91
C LEU A 139 -16.42 -13.87 3.19
N GLY A 140 -16.59 -14.07 1.88
CA GLY A 140 -17.68 -13.48 1.09
C GLY A 140 -17.60 -11.96 0.93
N VAL A 141 -16.44 -11.35 1.21
CA VAL A 141 -16.24 -9.89 1.27
C VAL A 141 -15.54 -9.33 0.00
N GLY A 142 -15.12 -10.18 -0.91
CA GLY A 142 -14.32 -9.76 -2.07
C GLY A 142 -14.91 -10.21 -3.42
N SER A 143 -15.02 -9.30 -4.36
CA SER A 143 -15.06 -9.65 -5.78
C SER A 143 -13.68 -10.21 -6.13
N GLY A 144 -13.62 -11.43 -6.71
CA GLY A 144 -12.39 -12.02 -7.22
C GLY A 144 -11.66 -11.02 -8.13
N ALA A 145 -10.70 -10.31 -7.58
CA ALA A 145 -10.00 -9.27 -8.31
C ALA A 145 -9.14 -9.93 -9.38
N LEU A 146 -9.44 -9.66 -10.64
CA LEU A 146 -8.58 -10.02 -11.75
C LEU A 146 -7.18 -9.41 -11.55
N PRO A 147 -6.13 -10.10 -12.00
CA PRO A 147 -4.78 -9.54 -11.96
C PRO A 147 -4.76 -8.16 -12.64
N PRO A 148 -4.05 -7.18 -12.09
CA PRO A 148 -4.04 -5.83 -12.65
C PRO A 148 -3.53 -5.86 -14.08
N SER A 149 -4.30 -5.22 -14.98
CA SER A 149 -3.93 -5.07 -16.38
C SER A 149 -2.90 -3.96 -16.53
N VAL A 150 -1.91 -4.15 -17.41
CA VAL A 150 -0.96 -3.10 -17.78
C VAL A 150 -1.54 -2.09 -18.76
N ARG A 151 -2.70 -2.39 -19.37
CA ARG A 151 -3.37 -1.47 -20.30
C ARG A 151 -3.80 -0.20 -19.58
N GLY A 152 -3.47 0.94 -20.16
CA GLY A 152 -3.72 2.26 -19.56
C GLY A 152 -2.65 2.68 -18.54
N ALA A 153 -1.60 1.87 -18.34
CA ALA A 153 -0.44 2.29 -17.56
C ALA A 153 0.33 3.40 -18.27
N ARG A 154 0.98 4.27 -17.51
CA ARG A 154 1.70 5.44 -18.04
C ARG A 154 3.20 5.27 -17.90
N GLY A 155 3.90 5.31 -19.04
CA GLY A 155 5.35 5.27 -19.17
C GLY A 155 5.92 6.67 -19.45
N LEU A 156 7.05 6.99 -18.80
CA LEU A 156 7.87 8.15 -19.16
C LEU A 156 9.18 7.67 -19.76
N VAL A 157 9.52 8.17 -20.94
CA VAL A 157 10.81 7.92 -21.61
C VAL A 157 11.65 9.17 -21.57
N ILE A 158 12.88 9.06 -21.07
CA ILE A 158 13.85 10.14 -21.02
C ILE A 158 15.02 9.76 -21.94
N ALA A 159 15.09 10.40 -23.10
CA ALA A 159 16.13 10.20 -24.09
C ALA A 159 16.22 11.42 -25.00
N ASP A 160 17.43 11.75 -25.46
CA ASP A 160 17.72 12.83 -26.39
C ASP A 160 17.53 12.42 -27.89
N ASP A 161 17.47 11.12 -28.16
CA ASP A 161 17.25 10.54 -29.49
C ASP A 161 15.75 10.30 -29.75
N ASP A 162 15.17 11.08 -30.66
CA ASP A 162 13.74 11.01 -31.02
C ASP A 162 13.39 9.66 -31.71
N ASP A 163 14.30 9.03 -32.47
CA ASP A 163 14.08 7.73 -33.09
C ASP A 163 14.05 6.61 -32.04
N LEU A 164 14.89 6.71 -31.04
CA LEU A 164 14.86 5.79 -29.90
C LEU A 164 13.54 5.93 -29.14
N VAL A 165 13.10 7.14 -28.84
CA VAL A 165 11.82 7.43 -28.19
C VAL A 165 10.65 6.85 -28.98
N ALA A 166 10.63 7.05 -30.29
CA ALA A 166 9.57 6.54 -31.15
C ALA A 166 9.48 5.01 -31.12
N ARG A 167 10.62 4.32 -31.23
CA ARG A 167 10.69 2.84 -31.14
C ARG A 167 10.23 2.30 -29.79
N ILE A 168 10.62 2.97 -28.70
CA ILE A 168 10.17 2.59 -27.35
C ILE A 168 8.66 2.82 -27.23
N ALA A 169 8.15 3.95 -27.67
CA ALA A 169 6.72 4.28 -27.60
C ALA A 169 5.87 3.30 -28.42
N GLU A 170 6.30 2.92 -29.64
CA GLU A 170 5.62 1.91 -30.46
C GLU A 170 5.56 0.54 -29.76
N ALA A 171 6.69 0.09 -29.20
CA ALA A 171 6.74 -1.17 -28.47
C ALA A 171 5.81 -1.18 -27.24
N LEU A 172 5.74 -0.09 -26.49
CA LEU A 172 4.89 0.04 -25.31
C LEU A 172 3.40 0.17 -25.68
N ALA A 173 3.09 0.87 -26.78
CA ALA A 173 1.72 1.02 -27.28
C ALA A 173 1.09 -0.34 -27.64
N ALA A 174 1.87 -1.31 -28.13
CA ALA A 174 1.40 -2.67 -28.40
C ALA A 174 0.87 -3.39 -27.13
N GLU A 175 1.35 -3.03 -25.94
CA GLU A 175 0.86 -3.51 -24.64
C GLU A 175 -0.26 -2.61 -24.06
N GLY A 176 -0.64 -1.54 -24.77
CA GLY A 176 -1.63 -0.56 -24.30
C GLY A 176 -1.09 0.39 -23.21
N ILE A 177 0.23 0.62 -23.18
CA ILE A 177 0.89 1.55 -22.25
C ILE A 177 0.99 2.91 -22.93
N GLU A 178 0.48 3.95 -22.30
CA GLU A 178 0.56 5.33 -22.75
C GLU A 178 1.96 5.90 -22.47
N THR A 179 2.62 6.47 -23.47
CA THR A 179 4.00 6.93 -23.34
C THR A 179 4.09 8.44 -23.47
N SER A 180 4.76 9.08 -22.53
CA SER A 180 5.22 10.47 -22.60
C SER A 180 6.73 10.51 -22.72
N ALA A 181 7.28 11.55 -23.35
CA ALA A 181 8.72 11.68 -23.55
C ALA A 181 9.27 12.97 -22.98
N ALA A 182 10.52 12.94 -22.53
CA ALA A 182 11.32 14.09 -22.17
C ALA A 182 12.73 13.92 -22.75
N ARG A 183 13.34 15.00 -23.22
CA ARG A 183 14.70 14.94 -23.78
C ARG A 183 15.77 14.92 -22.70
N GLU A 184 15.48 15.54 -21.57
CA GLU A 184 16.41 15.72 -20.45
C GLU A 184 15.81 15.23 -19.13
N VAL A 185 16.66 14.88 -18.19
CA VAL A 185 16.28 14.42 -16.84
C VAL A 185 15.47 15.49 -16.10
N SER A 186 15.79 16.77 -16.29
CA SER A 186 15.07 17.90 -15.70
C SER A 186 13.62 17.96 -16.15
N GLY A 187 13.36 17.86 -17.46
CA GLY A 187 12.03 17.82 -18.05
C GLY A 187 11.25 16.57 -17.63
N GLY A 188 11.92 15.42 -17.54
CA GLY A 188 11.34 14.19 -17.04
C GLY A 188 10.89 14.30 -15.58
N TRP A 189 11.69 14.98 -14.75
CA TRP A 189 11.31 15.24 -13.36
C TRP A 189 10.09 16.15 -13.24
N ASP A 190 10.05 17.24 -14.02
CA ASP A 190 8.92 18.16 -14.02
C ASP A 190 7.61 17.47 -14.46
N TRP A 191 7.72 16.50 -15.35
CA TRP A 191 6.59 15.68 -15.75
C TRP A 191 6.13 14.75 -14.60
N LEU A 192 7.06 14.07 -13.90
CA LEU A 192 6.76 13.17 -12.78
C LEU A 192 6.06 13.88 -11.60
N VAL A 193 6.41 15.12 -11.33
CA VAL A 193 5.75 15.92 -10.28
C VAL A 193 4.28 16.22 -10.62
N ARG A 194 3.95 16.35 -11.91
CA ARG A 194 2.59 16.68 -12.38
C ARG A 194 1.74 15.47 -12.68
N SER A 195 2.37 14.34 -13.01
CA SER A 195 1.71 13.14 -13.50
C SER A 195 2.33 11.89 -12.90
N PRO A 196 1.54 11.01 -12.24
CA PRO A 196 2.07 9.74 -11.77
C PRO A 196 2.47 8.86 -12.94
N ALA A 197 3.61 8.17 -12.85
CA ALA A 197 4.09 7.18 -13.80
C ALA A 197 4.02 5.76 -13.22
N ASP A 198 3.85 4.79 -14.12
CA ASP A 198 3.91 3.37 -13.79
C ASP A 198 5.23 2.73 -14.21
N LEU A 199 5.99 3.42 -15.08
CA LEU A 199 7.32 3.04 -15.52
C LEU A 199 8.09 4.28 -15.96
N VAL A 200 9.37 4.34 -15.63
CA VAL A 200 10.31 5.31 -16.20
C VAL A 200 11.40 4.55 -16.94
N ILE A 201 11.68 4.97 -18.17
CA ILE A 201 12.77 4.46 -19.02
C ILE A 201 13.75 5.60 -19.24
N VAL A 202 15.03 5.38 -18.92
CA VAL A 202 16.08 6.38 -19.11
C VAL A 202 17.16 5.83 -20.03
N SER A 203 17.50 6.57 -21.06
CA SER A 203 18.60 6.25 -21.96
C SER A 203 19.94 6.72 -21.38
N LEU A 204 20.93 5.82 -21.42
CA LEU A 204 22.33 6.11 -21.11
C LEU A 204 23.15 6.38 -22.40
N LEU A 205 22.51 6.40 -23.56
CA LEU A 205 23.19 6.47 -24.86
C LEU A 205 23.61 7.91 -25.25
N GLY A 206 23.04 8.91 -24.59
CA GLY A 206 23.35 10.32 -24.82
C GLY A 206 24.39 10.88 -23.82
N GLY A 207 25.03 11.97 -24.20
CA GLY A 207 26.03 12.65 -23.35
C GLY A 207 25.44 13.69 -22.38
N GLY A 208 24.14 13.59 -22.06
CA GLY A 208 23.42 14.57 -21.26
C GLY A 208 23.57 14.42 -19.74
N ASP A 209 22.52 14.73 -19.02
CA ASP A 209 22.42 14.72 -17.55
C ASP A 209 22.80 13.36 -16.93
N ASP A 210 23.28 13.41 -15.68
CA ASP A 210 23.68 12.22 -14.92
C ASP A 210 22.47 11.34 -14.53
N PRO A 211 22.27 10.19 -15.20
CA PRO A 211 21.14 9.29 -14.94
C PRO A 211 21.22 8.64 -13.55
N LEU A 212 22.41 8.55 -12.95
CA LEU A 212 22.57 8.05 -11.57
C LEU A 212 21.99 9.05 -10.57
N ARG A 213 22.17 10.33 -10.81
CA ARG A 213 21.57 11.38 -10.00
C ARG A 213 20.04 11.35 -10.09
N PHE A 214 19.51 11.08 -11.28
CA PHE A 214 18.07 10.90 -11.46
C PHE A 214 17.56 9.68 -10.70
N ALA A 215 18.23 8.53 -10.81
CA ALA A 215 17.88 7.31 -10.07
C ALA A 215 17.85 7.56 -8.55
N SER A 216 18.87 8.19 -8.01
CA SER A 216 18.94 8.55 -6.59
C SER A 216 17.79 9.47 -6.18
N ARG A 217 17.51 10.51 -6.96
CA ARG A 217 16.39 11.44 -6.70
C ARG A 217 15.04 10.73 -6.76
N LEU A 218 14.83 9.85 -7.74
CA LEU A 218 13.60 9.06 -7.90
C LEU A 218 13.32 8.20 -6.65
N ARG A 219 14.36 7.68 -6.01
CA ARG A 219 14.24 6.86 -4.78
C ARG A 219 14.10 7.66 -3.50
N ALA A 220 14.61 8.88 -3.47
CA ALA A 220 14.53 9.76 -2.31
C ALA A 220 13.14 10.36 -2.11
N ASP A 221 12.39 10.58 -3.19
CA ASP A 221 11.06 11.19 -3.13
C ASP A 221 9.98 10.14 -2.83
N THR A 222 9.08 10.45 -1.89
CA THR A 222 8.03 9.54 -1.42
C THR A 222 6.99 9.20 -2.48
N ALA A 223 6.73 10.10 -3.43
CA ALA A 223 5.74 9.91 -4.49
C ALA A 223 6.27 9.04 -5.63
N THR A 224 7.60 9.05 -5.87
CA THR A 224 8.21 8.39 -7.03
C THR A 224 9.10 7.20 -6.69
N ARG A 225 9.47 7.00 -5.43
CA ARG A 225 10.43 5.96 -5.01
C ARG A 225 10.05 4.52 -5.41
N GLU A 226 8.78 4.27 -5.67
CA GLU A 226 8.29 2.95 -6.04
C GLU A 226 8.11 2.78 -7.56
N VAL A 227 8.27 3.86 -8.32
CA VAL A 227 8.16 3.81 -9.79
C VAL A 227 9.32 3.00 -10.34
N PRO A 228 9.08 1.95 -11.13
CA PRO A 228 10.13 1.16 -11.75
C PRO A 228 10.97 2.02 -12.69
N LEU A 229 12.30 1.84 -12.59
CA LEU A 229 13.28 2.49 -13.45
C LEU A 229 13.95 1.43 -14.33
N LEU A 230 13.75 1.52 -15.64
CA LEU A 230 14.38 0.71 -16.67
C LEU A 230 15.44 1.56 -17.39
N LEU A 231 16.63 1.04 -17.58
CA LEU A 231 17.72 1.75 -18.24
C LEU A 231 17.93 1.19 -19.65
N VAL A 232 18.20 2.06 -20.60
CA VAL A 232 18.68 1.68 -21.93
C VAL A 232 20.16 1.99 -22.00
N ALA A 233 20.98 0.99 -22.29
CA ALA A 233 22.44 1.10 -22.23
C ALA A 233 23.12 0.37 -23.41
N GLU A 234 24.40 0.60 -23.61
CA GLU A 234 25.27 -0.21 -24.42
C GLU A 234 26.20 -1.06 -23.55
N GLU A 235 26.86 -2.05 -24.15
CA GLU A 235 27.77 -2.96 -23.48
C GLU A 235 28.89 -2.23 -22.71
N GLN A 236 29.35 -1.11 -23.25
CA GLN A 236 30.37 -0.23 -22.61
C GLN A 236 29.90 0.42 -21.30
N HIS A 237 28.60 0.49 -21.05
CA HIS A 237 28.03 1.11 -19.85
C HIS A 237 27.89 0.15 -18.65
N ARG A 238 28.50 -1.04 -18.66
CA ARG A 238 28.38 -2.04 -17.57
C ARG A 238 28.67 -1.49 -16.18
N THR A 239 29.77 -0.74 -16.02
CA THR A 239 30.12 -0.13 -14.73
C THR A 239 29.07 0.88 -14.25
N LEU A 240 28.46 1.61 -15.19
CA LEU A 240 27.41 2.58 -14.89
C LEU A 240 26.11 1.89 -14.49
N LEU A 241 25.76 0.79 -15.18
CA LEU A 241 24.61 -0.05 -14.85
C LEU A 241 24.72 -0.63 -13.43
N HIS A 242 25.91 -1.09 -13.04
CA HIS A 242 26.16 -1.58 -11.69
C HIS A 242 25.80 -0.55 -10.61
N ARG A 243 26.36 0.65 -10.75
CA ARG A 243 26.04 1.77 -9.84
C ARG A 243 24.55 2.16 -9.87
N ALA A 244 23.93 2.09 -11.04
CA ALA A 244 22.51 2.38 -11.17
C ALA A 244 21.63 1.38 -10.41
N PHE A 245 22.01 0.09 -10.41
CA PHE A 245 21.33 -0.93 -9.59
C PHE A 245 21.48 -0.69 -8.09
N GLU A 246 22.67 -0.29 -7.62
CA GLU A 246 22.89 0.10 -6.23
C GLU A 246 21.99 1.29 -5.83
N LEU A 247 21.78 2.23 -6.75
CA LEU A 247 20.91 3.39 -6.56
C LEU A 247 19.44 3.10 -6.79
N GLY A 248 19.08 1.84 -7.14
CA GLY A 248 17.71 1.38 -7.20
C GLY A 248 17.10 1.30 -8.60
N ALA A 249 17.88 1.27 -9.67
CA ALA A 249 17.36 0.84 -10.97
C ALA A 249 16.78 -0.58 -10.86
N ASN A 250 15.70 -0.84 -11.56
CA ASN A 250 15.00 -2.12 -11.47
C ASN A 250 15.43 -3.11 -12.54
N ASP A 251 15.78 -2.59 -13.72
CA ASP A 251 16.14 -3.41 -14.87
C ASP A 251 16.90 -2.58 -15.92
N TYR A 252 17.43 -3.26 -16.94
CA TYR A 252 18.06 -2.59 -18.09
C TYR A 252 17.83 -3.37 -19.39
N ILE A 253 18.01 -2.69 -20.51
CA ILE A 253 18.04 -3.26 -21.85
C ILE A 253 19.28 -2.76 -22.58
N LEU A 254 19.95 -3.67 -23.30
CA LEU A 254 21.09 -3.30 -24.14
C LEU A 254 20.62 -2.87 -25.54
N ALA A 255 21.23 -1.82 -26.06
CA ALA A 255 21.10 -1.42 -27.45
C ALA A 255 21.90 -2.38 -28.38
N PRO A 256 21.38 -2.72 -29.58
CA PRO A 256 20.10 -2.25 -30.17
C PRO A 256 18.90 -2.87 -29.48
N ILE A 257 17.88 -2.05 -29.17
CA ILE A 257 16.70 -2.51 -28.42
C ILE A 257 15.89 -3.49 -29.28
N ASP A 258 15.60 -4.66 -28.71
CA ASP A 258 14.57 -5.57 -29.23
C ASP A 258 13.19 -5.14 -28.68
N PRO A 259 12.20 -4.87 -29.56
CA PRO A 259 10.87 -4.44 -29.13
C PRO A 259 10.14 -5.47 -28.26
N ASN A 260 10.38 -6.78 -28.46
CA ASN A 260 9.73 -7.83 -27.68
C ASN A 260 10.36 -7.93 -26.28
N GLU A 261 11.69 -7.84 -26.18
CA GLU A 261 12.39 -7.77 -24.90
C GLU A 261 11.89 -6.57 -24.09
N LEU A 262 11.82 -5.40 -24.70
CA LEU A 262 11.32 -4.19 -24.07
C LEU A 262 9.89 -4.37 -23.54
N ARG A 263 8.98 -4.91 -24.36
CA ARG A 263 7.59 -5.15 -23.97
C ARG A 263 7.49 -6.03 -22.74
N VAL A 264 8.19 -7.15 -22.72
CA VAL A 264 8.13 -8.08 -21.57
C VAL A 264 8.71 -7.47 -20.32
N ARG A 265 9.87 -6.80 -20.40
CA ARG A 265 10.48 -6.13 -19.25
C ARG A 265 9.58 -5.03 -18.71
N ALA A 266 9.07 -4.16 -19.59
CA ALA A 266 8.15 -3.09 -19.18
C ALA A 266 6.89 -3.66 -18.52
N ARG A 267 6.25 -4.67 -19.13
CA ARG A 267 5.08 -5.35 -18.59
C ARG A 267 5.35 -5.93 -17.20
N ASN A 268 6.49 -6.59 -17.01
CA ASN A 268 6.85 -7.21 -15.72
C ASN A 268 7.09 -6.15 -14.65
N GLN A 269 7.77 -5.05 -14.98
CA GLN A 269 8.00 -3.96 -14.02
C GLN A 269 6.70 -3.25 -13.65
N ILE A 270 5.84 -2.96 -14.61
CA ILE A 270 4.53 -2.33 -14.37
C ILE A 270 3.64 -3.27 -13.53
N ARG A 271 3.53 -4.55 -13.89
CA ARG A 271 2.77 -5.53 -13.10
C ARG A 271 3.23 -5.55 -11.65
N ARG A 272 4.54 -5.59 -11.42
CA ARG A 272 5.12 -5.56 -10.08
C ARG A 272 4.66 -4.33 -9.31
N LYS A 273 4.75 -3.13 -9.90
CA LYS A 273 4.28 -1.89 -9.26
C LYS A 273 2.80 -1.96 -8.94
N LEU A 274 1.96 -2.34 -9.90
CA LEU A 274 0.51 -2.42 -9.72
C LEU A 274 0.11 -3.40 -8.60
N TYR A 275 0.81 -4.54 -8.47
CA TYR A 275 0.59 -5.45 -7.34
C TYR A 275 1.01 -4.84 -6.01
N GLN A 276 2.15 -4.14 -5.97
CA GLN A 276 2.59 -3.45 -4.75
C GLN A 276 1.62 -2.36 -4.32
N ASP A 277 1.16 -1.56 -5.27
CA ASP A 277 0.19 -0.48 -5.01
C ASP A 277 -1.14 -1.06 -4.51
N ARG A 278 -1.61 -2.15 -5.11
CA ARG A 278 -2.81 -2.85 -4.68
C ARG A 278 -2.67 -3.41 -3.26
N LEU A 279 -1.57 -4.08 -2.98
CA LEU A 279 -1.32 -4.64 -1.65
C LEU A 279 -1.28 -3.55 -0.57
N ARG A 280 -0.68 -2.39 -0.88
CA ARG A 280 -0.68 -1.24 0.03
C ARG A 280 -2.08 -0.66 0.23
N ALA A 281 -2.85 -0.53 -0.86
CA ALA A 281 -4.23 -0.06 -0.77
C ALA A 281 -5.09 -1.00 0.07
N ASP A 282 -4.97 -2.31 -0.12
CA ASP A 282 -5.70 -3.32 0.64
C ASP A 282 -5.28 -3.33 2.13
N LEU A 283 -4.00 -3.12 2.42
CA LEU A 283 -3.48 -2.93 3.78
C LEU A 283 -4.05 -1.67 4.43
N ALA A 284 -3.96 -0.53 3.73
CA ALA A 284 -4.49 0.73 4.22
C ALA A 284 -6.01 0.65 4.46
N TYR A 285 -6.73 -0.02 3.55
CA TYR A 285 -8.15 -0.27 3.70
C TYR A 285 -8.46 -1.17 4.92
N SER A 286 -7.71 -2.26 5.09
CA SER A 286 -7.86 -3.17 6.24
C SER A 286 -7.57 -2.47 7.57
N ILE A 287 -6.53 -1.63 7.62
CA ILE A 287 -6.22 -0.79 8.78
C ILE A 287 -7.35 0.21 9.03
N SER A 288 -7.85 0.85 7.96
CA SER A 288 -8.98 1.78 8.07
C SER A 288 -10.22 1.09 8.64
N LEU A 289 -10.61 -0.08 8.14
CA LEU A 289 -11.72 -0.86 8.67
C LEU A 289 -11.53 -1.26 10.15
N ALA A 290 -10.28 -1.51 10.55
CA ALA A 290 -9.97 -1.86 11.95
C ALA A 290 -10.02 -0.65 12.89
N LEU A 291 -9.83 0.58 12.39
CA LEU A 291 -9.63 1.80 13.18
C LEU A 291 -10.74 2.84 12.99
N THR A 292 -11.61 2.69 11.98
CA THR A 292 -12.71 3.64 11.73
C THR A 292 -14.08 2.98 11.84
N ASP A 293 -15.10 3.78 12.09
CA ASP A 293 -16.51 3.40 12.03
C ASP A 293 -17.00 3.47 10.58
N PRO A 294 -17.54 2.39 9.99
CA PRO A 294 -17.90 2.32 8.59
C PRO A 294 -19.09 3.24 8.21
N LEU A 295 -19.93 3.60 9.17
CA LEU A 295 -21.07 4.47 8.92
C LEU A 295 -20.68 5.94 8.81
N THR A 296 -19.84 6.41 9.72
CA THR A 296 -19.51 7.84 9.90
C THR A 296 -18.16 8.24 9.34
N GLY A 297 -17.26 7.26 9.11
CA GLY A 297 -15.87 7.49 8.70
C GLY A 297 -14.99 8.14 9.78
N LEU A 298 -15.50 8.28 11.01
CA LEU A 298 -14.74 8.70 12.18
C LEU A 298 -13.92 7.53 12.73
N HIS A 299 -13.00 7.79 13.64
CA HIS A 299 -12.35 6.70 14.37
C HIS A 299 -13.38 5.88 15.15
N ASN A 300 -13.09 4.59 15.33
CA ASN A 300 -13.92 3.72 16.17
C ASN A 300 -13.44 3.74 17.64
N GLN A 301 -14.22 3.12 18.52
CA GLN A 301 -13.91 3.02 19.94
C GLN A 301 -12.55 2.36 20.21
N ARG A 302 -12.13 1.38 19.40
CA ARG A 302 -10.85 0.69 19.58
C ARG A 302 -9.66 1.63 19.38
N TYR A 303 -9.69 2.42 18.30
CA TYR A 303 -8.67 3.45 18.07
C TYR A 303 -8.65 4.47 19.20
N LEU A 304 -9.83 5.00 19.56
CA LEU A 304 -9.99 6.00 20.61
C LEU A 304 -9.29 5.58 21.91
N ARG A 305 -9.59 4.38 22.42
CA ARG A 305 -9.02 3.88 23.68
C ARG A 305 -7.51 3.75 23.60
N GLY A 306 -6.97 3.21 22.50
CA GLY A 306 -5.52 3.09 22.33
C GLY A 306 -4.82 4.46 22.26
N HIS A 307 -5.41 5.40 21.54
CA HIS A 307 -4.87 6.75 21.37
C HIS A 307 -4.94 7.55 22.70
N LEU A 308 -6.07 7.50 23.39
CA LEU A 308 -6.24 8.17 24.69
C LEU A 308 -5.22 7.68 25.70
N ARG A 309 -5.01 6.35 25.80
CA ARG A 309 -3.98 5.76 26.68
C ARG A 309 -2.59 6.30 26.38
N SER A 310 -2.21 6.39 25.12
CA SER A 310 -0.92 6.94 24.68
C SER A 310 -0.78 8.42 25.02
N LEU A 311 -1.82 9.22 24.82
CA LEU A 311 -1.84 10.64 25.17
C LEU A 311 -1.73 10.87 26.67
N VAL A 312 -2.53 10.15 27.46
CA VAL A 312 -2.49 10.23 28.94
C VAL A 312 -1.10 9.86 29.46
N ALA A 313 -0.47 8.82 28.92
CA ALA A 313 0.90 8.44 29.30
C ALA A 313 1.92 9.54 28.94
N SER A 314 1.77 10.17 27.78
CA SER A 314 2.62 11.29 27.34
C SER A 314 2.46 12.52 28.25
N VAL A 315 1.20 12.91 28.54
CA VAL A 315 0.91 14.06 29.40
C VAL A 315 1.39 13.81 30.85
N ARG A 316 1.23 12.59 31.35
CA ARG A 316 1.74 12.21 32.68
C ARG A 316 3.26 12.38 32.80
N SER A 317 4.01 12.10 31.72
CA SER A 317 5.49 12.18 31.73
C SER A 317 6.02 13.58 31.42
N ALA A 318 5.39 14.31 30.49
CA ALA A 318 5.86 15.61 29.99
C ALA A 318 5.13 16.82 30.61
N GLY A 319 4.06 16.57 31.34
CA GLY A 319 3.14 17.63 31.83
C GLY A 319 2.15 18.05 30.76
N GLY A 320 1.15 18.82 31.16
CA GLY A 320 0.10 19.34 30.28
C GLY A 320 -1.30 18.88 30.71
N ALA A 321 -2.27 19.04 29.82
CA ALA A 321 -3.64 18.65 30.05
C ALA A 321 -4.17 17.78 28.89
N VAL A 322 -5.19 16.98 29.18
CA VAL A 322 -5.98 16.28 28.16
C VAL A 322 -7.45 16.33 28.56
N SER A 323 -8.29 16.79 27.66
CA SER A 323 -9.73 16.87 27.87
C SER A 323 -10.47 15.88 26.95
N VAL A 324 -11.57 15.35 27.46
CA VAL A 324 -12.48 14.46 26.72
C VAL A 324 -13.89 15.03 26.75
N LEU A 325 -14.53 15.08 25.59
CA LEU A 325 -15.93 15.37 25.43
C LEU A 325 -16.67 14.08 25.08
N MET A 326 -17.63 13.67 25.89
CA MET A 326 -18.59 12.61 25.59
C MET A 326 -19.87 13.23 25.06
N ILE A 327 -20.30 12.89 23.87
CA ILE A 327 -21.42 13.52 23.14
C ILE A 327 -22.44 12.45 22.81
N ASP A 328 -23.72 12.72 23.08
CA ASP A 328 -24.83 11.82 22.75
C ASP A 328 -25.96 12.61 22.09
N LEU A 329 -26.51 12.06 21.01
CA LEU A 329 -27.64 12.67 20.30
C LEU A 329 -28.94 12.52 21.09
N ASP A 330 -29.53 13.64 21.45
CA ASP A 330 -30.77 13.63 22.18
C ASP A 330 -31.89 13.03 21.35
N HIS A 331 -32.66 12.12 21.97
CA HIS A 331 -33.85 11.51 21.38
C HIS A 331 -33.61 10.72 20.08
N PHE A 332 -32.39 10.26 19.81
CA PHE A 332 -32.04 9.53 18.59
C PHE A 332 -32.92 8.30 18.33
N LYS A 333 -33.29 7.58 19.38
CA LYS A 333 -34.23 6.45 19.26
C LYS A 333 -35.54 6.84 18.62
N ARG A 334 -36.07 8.04 18.91
CA ARG A 334 -37.33 8.53 18.30
C ARG A 334 -37.20 8.74 16.79
N ILE A 335 -36.03 9.15 16.31
CA ILE A 335 -35.75 9.28 14.88
C ILE A 335 -35.83 7.90 14.22
N ASN A 336 -35.19 6.91 14.81
CA ASN A 336 -35.24 5.52 14.31
C ASN A 336 -36.68 4.95 14.35
N ASP A 337 -37.37 5.11 15.45
CA ASP A 337 -38.71 4.56 15.65
C ASP A 337 -39.74 5.20 14.68
N GLN A 338 -39.59 6.49 14.37
CA GLN A 338 -40.54 7.24 13.53
C GLN A 338 -40.20 7.17 12.03
N PHE A 339 -38.90 7.22 11.65
CA PHE A 339 -38.43 7.37 10.26
C PHE A 339 -37.57 6.21 9.78
N GLY A 340 -37.32 5.19 10.61
CA GLY A 340 -36.54 4.01 10.30
C GLY A 340 -35.03 4.23 10.43
N HIS A 341 -34.29 3.14 10.46
CA HIS A 341 -32.82 3.13 10.59
C HIS A 341 -32.08 3.93 9.52
N PRO A 342 -32.52 3.95 8.24
CA PRO A 342 -31.83 4.77 7.23
C PRO A 342 -31.83 6.28 7.54
N ALA A 343 -32.87 6.79 8.17
CA ALA A 343 -32.95 8.18 8.63
C ALA A 343 -32.02 8.43 9.82
N GLY A 344 -31.95 7.50 10.77
CA GLY A 344 -30.98 7.54 11.86
C GLY A 344 -29.53 7.52 11.38
N ASP A 345 -29.22 6.67 10.41
CA ASP A 345 -27.89 6.60 9.77
C ASP A 345 -27.51 7.93 9.09
N ALA A 346 -28.49 8.58 8.43
CA ALA A 346 -28.28 9.89 7.82
C ALA A 346 -28.01 10.98 8.87
N ALA A 347 -28.75 10.97 10.00
CA ALA A 347 -28.53 11.86 11.12
C ALA A 347 -27.12 11.68 11.73
N LEU A 348 -26.69 10.44 11.93
CA LEU A 348 -25.35 10.12 12.45
C LEU A 348 -24.22 10.61 11.52
N ARG A 349 -24.36 10.41 10.20
CA ARG A 349 -23.38 10.94 9.22
C ARG A 349 -23.30 12.47 9.25
N LEU A 350 -24.44 13.11 9.35
CA LEU A 350 -24.54 14.57 9.36
C LEU A 350 -23.88 15.14 10.62
N VAL A 351 -24.17 14.56 11.80
CA VAL A 351 -23.57 14.97 13.07
C VAL A 351 -22.07 14.69 13.09
N ALA A 352 -21.63 13.55 12.60
CA ALA A 352 -20.21 13.21 12.47
C ALA A 352 -19.46 14.26 11.61
N GLY A 353 -20.03 14.66 10.48
CA GLY A 353 -19.51 15.74 9.64
C GLY A 353 -19.46 17.08 10.36
N CYS A 354 -20.52 17.42 11.10
CA CYS A 354 -20.58 18.62 11.91
C CYS A 354 -19.50 18.65 12.99
N ILE A 355 -19.34 17.58 13.75
CA ILE A 355 -18.29 17.48 14.80
C ILE A 355 -16.91 17.65 14.16
N ARG A 356 -16.59 16.89 13.10
CA ARG A 356 -15.30 16.94 12.42
C ARG A 356 -14.92 18.32 11.89
N SER A 357 -15.90 19.08 11.39
CA SER A 357 -15.69 20.45 10.88
C SER A 357 -15.54 21.51 11.98
N ASN A 358 -15.85 21.17 13.23
CA ASN A 358 -15.82 22.10 14.37
C ASN A 358 -14.79 21.76 15.43
N VAL A 359 -13.84 20.86 15.16
CA VAL A 359 -12.69 20.53 16.01
C VAL A 359 -11.38 20.93 15.34
N ARG A 360 -10.30 21.00 16.11
CA ARG A 360 -8.96 21.31 15.59
C ARG A 360 -8.34 20.09 14.87
N LEU A 361 -7.34 20.34 14.05
CA LEU A 361 -6.64 19.27 13.30
C LEU A 361 -6.02 18.19 14.23
N PHE A 362 -5.60 18.58 15.43
CA PHE A 362 -4.98 17.68 16.40
C PHE A 362 -5.98 17.04 17.37
N ASP A 363 -7.25 17.45 17.32
CA ASP A 363 -8.30 16.80 18.11
C ASP A 363 -8.69 15.47 17.44
N THR A 364 -8.93 14.45 18.25
CA THR A 364 -9.35 13.13 17.76
C THR A 364 -10.85 12.97 17.97
N VAL A 365 -11.56 12.63 16.90
CA VAL A 365 -12.99 12.37 16.91
C VAL A 365 -13.28 10.91 16.64
N ALA A 366 -14.09 10.28 17.47
CA ALA A 366 -14.49 8.89 17.30
C ALA A 366 -16.00 8.72 17.54
N ARG A 367 -16.57 7.71 16.85
CA ARG A 367 -17.86 7.14 17.24
C ARG A 367 -17.63 6.09 18.31
N TYR A 368 -18.17 6.30 19.51
CA TYR A 368 -17.94 5.44 20.66
C TYR A 368 -18.87 4.24 20.67
N GLY A 369 -20.12 4.42 20.25
CA GLY A 369 -21.13 3.38 20.11
C GLY A 369 -22.48 4.00 19.73
N GLY A 370 -23.39 3.27 19.09
CA GLY A 370 -24.75 3.73 18.81
C GLY A 370 -24.82 5.17 18.31
N GLU A 371 -25.33 6.06 19.16
CA GLU A 371 -25.50 7.51 18.95
C GLU A 371 -24.45 8.35 19.70
N GLU A 372 -23.41 7.73 20.25
CA GLU A 372 -22.40 8.37 21.08
C GLU A 372 -21.12 8.68 20.30
N PHE A 373 -20.59 9.87 20.49
CA PHE A 373 -19.33 10.34 19.92
C PHE A 373 -18.41 10.83 21.04
N VAL A 374 -17.10 10.70 20.81
CA VAL A 374 -16.08 11.18 21.73
C VAL A 374 -15.09 12.07 20.99
N VAL A 375 -14.74 13.20 21.61
CA VAL A 375 -13.66 14.07 21.15
C VAL A 375 -12.57 14.10 22.21
N ILE A 376 -11.33 13.78 21.83
CA ILE A 376 -10.15 13.95 22.65
C ILE A 376 -9.44 15.23 22.23
N MET A 377 -9.13 16.10 23.18
CA MET A 377 -8.50 17.40 22.99
C MET A 377 -7.16 17.48 23.73
N PRO A 378 -6.05 17.13 23.07
CA PRO A 378 -4.72 17.24 23.66
C PRO A 378 -4.36 18.69 23.98
N GLY A 379 -3.77 18.94 25.14
CA GLY A 379 -3.35 20.29 25.56
C GLY A 379 -4.47 21.25 25.91
N ALA A 380 -5.73 20.81 25.89
CA ALA A 380 -6.87 21.66 26.23
C ALA A 380 -7.12 21.65 27.75
N SER A 381 -7.24 22.84 28.33
CA SER A 381 -7.74 23.01 29.71
C SER A 381 -9.25 22.73 29.75
N GLN A 382 -9.81 22.58 30.96
CA GLN A 382 -11.25 22.42 31.15
C GLN A 382 -12.05 23.62 30.58
N ALA A 383 -11.52 24.83 30.74
CA ALA A 383 -12.14 26.03 30.18
C ALA A 383 -12.18 26.00 28.63
N ASP A 384 -11.07 25.60 27.99
CA ASP A 384 -11.01 25.45 26.53
C ASP A 384 -11.96 24.35 26.03
N ALA A 385 -12.03 23.23 26.76
CA ALA A 385 -12.91 22.12 26.44
C ALA A 385 -14.39 22.50 26.55
N LEU A 386 -14.77 23.25 27.58
CA LEU A 386 -16.14 23.78 27.74
C LEU A 386 -16.53 24.72 26.59
N VAL A 387 -15.63 25.63 26.20
CA VAL A 387 -15.87 26.52 25.04
C VAL A 387 -16.05 25.72 23.75
N ALA A 388 -15.22 24.70 23.53
CA ALA A 388 -15.32 23.83 22.36
C ALA A 388 -16.62 22.99 22.39
N ALA A 389 -16.98 22.44 23.55
CA ALA A 389 -18.19 21.67 23.72
C ALA A 389 -19.43 22.49 23.45
N GLU A 390 -19.51 23.73 23.97
CA GLU A 390 -20.65 24.63 23.70
C GLU A 390 -20.72 25.04 22.23
N ARG A 391 -19.58 25.25 21.55
CA ARG A 391 -19.53 25.47 20.11
C ARG A 391 -20.10 24.29 19.34
N LEU A 392 -19.68 23.05 19.69
CA LEU A 392 -20.19 21.81 19.09
C LEU A 392 -21.68 21.64 19.32
N ARG A 393 -22.15 21.84 20.55
CA ARG A 393 -23.57 21.75 20.87
C ARG A 393 -24.42 22.70 20.00
N ARG A 394 -24.00 23.95 19.88
CA ARG A 394 -24.70 24.96 19.03
C ARG A 394 -24.59 24.58 17.55
N ALA A 395 -23.44 24.11 17.07
CA ALA A 395 -23.27 23.68 15.71
C ALA A 395 -24.21 22.52 15.36
N ILE A 396 -24.31 21.50 16.23
CA ILE A 396 -25.25 20.38 16.06
C ILE A 396 -26.70 20.88 16.07
N ALA A 397 -27.07 21.77 17.00
CA ALA A 397 -28.42 22.32 17.09
C ALA A 397 -28.83 23.21 15.89
N SER A 398 -27.85 23.73 15.14
CA SER A 398 -28.07 24.49 13.91
C SER A 398 -28.15 23.63 12.65
N VAL A 399 -27.87 22.32 12.75
CA VAL A 399 -27.92 21.42 11.60
C VAL A 399 -29.35 21.24 11.12
N SER A 400 -29.57 21.48 9.84
CA SER A 400 -30.85 21.21 9.18
C SER A 400 -30.92 19.74 8.75
N PHE A 401 -31.63 18.92 9.52
CA PHE A 401 -31.81 17.49 9.21
C PHE A 401 -33.21 17.26 8.62
N ARG A 402 -33.27 16.59 7.46
CA ARG A 402 -34.49 16.14 6.80
C ARG A 402 -34.50 14.63 6.70
N PRO A 403 -35.42 13.91 7.38
CA PRO A 403 -35.43 12.45 7.41
C PRO A 403 -35.80 11.78 6.06
N GLY A 404 -36.58 12.47 5.24
CA GLY A 404 -37.06 12.03 3.91
C GLY A 404 -37.31 13.22 3.00
N ALA A 405 -37.50 13.01 1.69
CA ALA A 405 -37.65 14.08 0.70
C ALA A 405 -38.87 14.99 0.98
N ASP A 406 -39.96 14.39 1.46
CA ASP A 406 -41.25 15.08 1.71
C ASP A 406 -41.46 15.43 3.20
N GLU A 407 -40.45 15.14 4.06
CA GLU A 407 -40.57 15.38 5.49
C GLU A 407 -40.13 16.78 5.91
N ALA A 408 -40.68 17.26 7.03
CA ALA A 408 -40.26 18.52 7.62
C ALA A 408 -38.87 18.46 8.20
N LEU A 409 -38.20 19.61 8.32
CA LEU A 409 -36.90 19.73 8.98
C LEU A 409 -37.04 19.40 10.48
N LEU A 410 -36.21 18.50 10.98
CA LEU A 410 -36.15 18.13 12.39
C LEU A 410 -34.92 18.78 13.04
N PRO A 411 -35.07 19.35 14.25
CA PRO A 411 -33.94 19.81 15.03
C PRO A 411 -33.18 18.59 15.59
N LEU A 412 -31.87 18.61 15.45
CA LEU A 412 -30.98 17.68 16.14
C LEU A 412 -30.36 18.42 17.33
N THR A 413 -30.36 17.80 18.50
CA THR A 413 -29.65 18.34 19.67
C THR A 413 -28.75 17.26 20.27
N ALA A 414 -27.72 17.66 21.02
CA ALA A 414 -26.86 16.76 21.71
C ALA A 414 -26.56 17.22 23.13
N SER A 415 -26.47 16.27 24.03
CA SER A 415 -25.96 16.48 25.39
C SER A 415 -24.46 16.16 25.40
N ILE A 416 -23.65 16.94 26.09
CA ILE A 416 -22.21 16.82 26.13
C ILE A 416 -21.69 16.82 27.57
N GLY A 417 -20.94 15.79 27.93
CA GLY A 417 -20.18 15.71 29.18
C GLY A 417 -18.71 16.02 28.92
N VAL A 418 -18.09 16.80 29.77
CA VAL A 418 -16.67 17.21 29.68
C VAL A 418 -15.92 16.76 30.90
N ALA A 419 -14.74 16.18 30.69
CA ALA A 419 -13.79 15.85 31.76
C ALA A 419 -12.36 16.20 31.32
N THR A 420 -11.52 16.58 32.28
CA THR A 420 -10.14 17.00 32.03
C THR A 420 -9.21 16.39 33.07
N LEU A 421 -8.05 15.91 32.65
CA LEU A 421 -6.90 15.58 33.50
C LEU A 421 -5.82 16.64 33.25
N ALA A 422 -5.42 17.36 34.29
CA ALA A 422 -4.47 18.47 34.18
C ALA A 422 -3.43 18.49 35.31
N THR A 423 -3.71 17.88 36.47
CA THR A 423 -2.82 17.87 37.64
C THR A 423 -2.15 16.49 37.79
N PRO A 424 -0.97 16.41 38.43
CA PRO A 424 -0.32 15.12 38.71
C PRO A 424 -1.20 14.14 39.49
N THR A 425 -2.07 14.65 40.34
CA THR A 425 -3.03 13.85 41.13
C THR A 425 -4.12 13.23 40.29
N ASP A 426 -4.55 13.88 39.20
CA ASP A 426 -5.54 13.34 38.26
C ASP A 426 -5.05 12.09 37.52
N PHE A 427 -3.73 11.93 37.43
CA PHE A 427 -3.08 10.76 36.82
C PHE A 427 -2.74 9.66 37.82
N ALA A 428 -3.17 9.79 39.11
CA ALA A 428 -3.00 8.75 40.11
C ALA A 428 -3.93 7.56 39.79
N GLY A 429 -3.44 6.35 40.04
CA GLY A 429 -4.19 5.11 39.76
C GLY A 429 -3.68 4.32 38.58
N ASP A 430 -4.25 3.14 38.39
CA ASP A 430 -3.79 2.15 37.39
C ASP A 430 -4.28 2.42 35.97
N ALA A 431 -5.41 3.13 35.81
CA ALA A 431 -6.04 3.37 34.52
C ALA A 431 -6.65 4.80 34.40
N PRO A 432 -5.80 5.86 34.37
CA PRO A 432 -6.29 7.24 34.31
C PRO A 432 -7.04 7.56 33.00
N ASP A 433 -6.74 6.86 31.91
CA ASP A 433 -7.46 6.97 30.64
C ASP A 433 -8.92 6.47 30.75
N GLU A 434 -9.15 5.36 31.44
CA GLU A 434 -10.50 4.85 31.68
C GLU A 434 -11.27 5.73 32.67
N HIS A 435 -10.60 6.21 33.69
CA HIS A 435 -11.19 7.15 34.66
C HIS A 435 -11.65 8.44 33.99
N LEU A 436 -10.86 9.01 33.08
CA LEU A 436 -11.24 10.21 32.31
C LEU A 436 -12.51 10.00 31.48
N LEU A 437 -12.62 8.83 30.83
CA LEU A 437 -13.84 8.47 30.09
C LEU A 437 -15.05 8.33 31.02
N GLN A 438 -14.88 7.72 32.19
CA GLN A 438 -15.96 7.57 33.19
C GLN A 438 -16.44 8.92 33.73
N LEU A 439 -15.54 9.86 34.00
CA LEU A 439 -15.88 11.22 34.41
C LEU A 439 -16.67 11.96 33.33
N ALA A 440 -16.25 11.85 32.05
CA ALA A 440 -16.96 12.46 30.94
C ALA A 440 -18.36 11.84 30.75
N ASP A 441 -18.51 10.53 30.94
CA ASP A 441 -19.81 9.83 30.87
C ASP A 441 -20.73 10.25 32.01
N ALA A 442 -20.22 10.35 33.25
CA ALA A 442 -20.96 10.85 34.39
C ALA A 442 -21.45 12.30 34.17
N ALA A 443 -20.60 13.17 33.59
CA ALA A 443 -20.97 14.51 33.20
C ALA A 443 -22.07 14.53 32.11
N LEU A 444 -21.98 13.66 31.12
CA LEU A 444 -23.00 13.47 30.08
C LEU A 444 -24.32 13.01 30.69
N TYR A 445 -24.30 12.11 31.63
CA TYR A 445 -25.49 11.66 32.34
C TYR A 445 -26.21 12.84 33.05
N GLU A 446 -25.44 13.67 33.72
CA GLU A 446 -26.02 14.91 34.37
C GLU A 446 -26.54 15.91 33.32
N ALA A 447 -25.91 16.02 32.15
CA ALA A 447 -26.44 16.84 31.05
C ALA A 447 -27.81 16.33 30.57
N LYS A 448 -27.97 15.01 30.43
CA LYS A 448 -29.24 14.36 30.05
C LYS A 448 -30.31 14.53 31.10
N ARG A 449 -29.98 14.36 32.40
CA ARG A 449 -30.92 14.57 33.53
C ARG A 449 -31.36 16.03 33.68
N GLY A 450 -30.44 16.96 33.46
CA GLY A 450 -30.67 18.37 33.57
C GLY A 450 -31.60 18.94 32.50
N GLY A 451 -32.10 18.17 31.53
CA GLY A 451 -33.04 18.57 30.49
C GLY A 451 -32.47 18.55 29.07
N ARG A 452 -31.34 17.89 28.84
CA ARG A 452 -30.69 17.70 27.53
C ARG A 452 -30.19 18.98 26.86
N ASN A 453 -29.67 18.88 25.64
CA ASN A 453 -29.17 20.00 24.84
C ASN A 453 -28.30 20.97 25.63
N ARG A 454 -27.31 20.44 26.39
CA ARG A 454 -26.43 21.22 27.26
C ARG A 454 -25.09 20.59 27.41
N VAL A 455 -24.17 21.38 27.90
CA VAL A 455 -22.81 20.94 28.31
C VAL A 455 -22.75 20.90 29.83
N VAL A 456 -22.17 19.85 30.38
CA VAL A 456 -21.86 19.71 31.80
C VAL A 456 -20.40 19.26 31.95
N ALA A 457 -19.66 19.86 32.86
CA ALA A 457 -18.38 19.36 33.34
C ALA A 457 -18.51 19.04 34.82
N LEU A 458 -17.97 17.89 35.20
CA LEU A 458 -17.80 17.61 36.63
C LEU A 458 -16.45 18.18 37.07
N PRO A 459 -16.38 18.75 38.31
CA PRO A 459 -15.11 19.19 38.87
C PRO A 459 -14.16 17.99 38.96
N GLY A 460 -12.88 18.16 38.59
CA GLY A 460 -11.85 17.18 38.87
C GLY A 460 -11.72 17.01 40.42
N GLU A 461 -11.26 15.82 40.85
CA GLU A 461 -11.15 15.54 42.28
C GLU A 461 -10.28 16.54 43.06
N GLY A 462 -9.43 17.34 42.38
CA GLY A 462 -8.59 18.38 42.97
C GLY A 462 -9.32 19.68 43.28
N GLU A 463 -10.41 20.03 42.62
CA GLU A 463 -11.18 21.28 42.83
C GLU A 463 -12.25 21.13 43.97
N ALA A 464 -12.62 19.90 44.28
CA ALA A 464 -13.61 19.63 45.35
C ALA A 464 -13.03 19.81 46.79
N ALA A 465 -11.72 20.04 46.95
CA ALA A 465 -11.07 20.21 48.21
C ALA A 465 -10.89 21.67 48.65
N GLU A 466 -11.18 22.65 47.78
CA GLU A 466 -11.04 24.09 48.10
C GLU A 466 -12.38 24.87 48.17
N ALA A 467 -13.54 24.21 48.14
CA ALA A 467 -14.85 24.84 48.23
C ALA A 467 -15.52 24.60 49.62
#